data_f32e403a2bfcac013ecf1a20f81d745f
#
_entry.id   f32e403a2bfcac013ecf1a20f81d745f
#
_cell.length_a   1.000
_cell.length_b   1.000
_cell.length_c   1.000
_cell.angle_alpha   90.00
_cell.angle_beta   90.00
_cell.angle_gamma   90.00
#
_symmetry.space_group_name_H-M   'P 1'
#
loop_
_entity.id
_entity.type
_entity.pdbx_description
1 polymer ?
#
loop_
_entity_poly.entity_id
_entity_poly.type
_entity_poly.pdbx_seq_one_letter_code
_entity_poly.pdbx_strand_id
1 'polypeptide(L)'
;EAPRGVVQLAHGVGEHAGRYGALIQALVAEGYSVYADDHRGHGRTGMKQHGGDASKLGRLGPGGMRATVAALWQFTELIRDENPNLPLILIGHSWGSFLSQMLLNEHPEAYDAVVLSGTALRWPGSMNAGDLNAPWKGKDSSGLEWLSRDPAVAKSFKDDPLTTETPLLKLFGVDTPAKLCGRPRQQLGRDVPVLIMVGRDDTVGGALSAHKLAQAYRDRSGLTDVTTLIYPDARHEIFNELDQAATRADLIAWLDARIPSRA
;
A
#
# COMPACT_ATOMS: atom_id res chain seq x y z
N GLU A 1 -11.07 -26.28 2.19
CA GLU A 1 -9.62 -26.52 2.04
C GLU A 1 -8.84 -25.51 2.85
N ALA A 2 -7.66 -25.91 3.36
CA ALA A 2 -6.79 -24.97 4.08
C ALA A 2 -6.21 -23.94 3.09
N PRO A 3 -6.11 -22.67 3.44
CA PRO A 3 -5.55 -21.66 2.53
C PRO A 3 -4.07 -21.93 2.23
N ARG A 4 -3.63 -21.58 1.02
CA ARG A 4 -2.23 -21.73 0.60
C ARG A 4 -1.30 -20.73 1.29
N GLY A 5 -1.84 -19.60 1.72
CA GLY A 5 -1.14 -18.52 2.42
C GLY A 5 -2.12 -17.47 2.91
N VAL A 6 -1.60 -16.52 3.65
CA VAL A 6 -2.37 -15.41 4.20
C VAL A 6 -1.84 -14.09 3.66
N VAL A 7 -2.73 -13.20 3.27
CA VAL A 7 -2.41 -11.85 2.82
C VAL A 7 -2.87 -10.86 3.87
N GLN A 8 -1.95 -10.02 4.34
CA GLN A 8 -2.26 -8.80 5.08
C GLN A 8 -2.25 -7.63 4.09
N LEU A 9 -3.39 -6.95 3.92
CA LEU A 9 -3.56 -5.83 3.00
C LEU A 9 -3.61 -4.50 3.74
N ALA A 10 -2.68 -3.61 3.44
CA ALA A 10 -2.57 -2.26 4.00
C ALA A 10 -2.97 -1.21 2.96
N HIS A 11 -4.10 -0.54 3.17
CA HIS A 11 -4.66 0.47 2.26
C HIS A 11 -3.92 1.82 2.30
N GLY A 12 -4.22 2.71 1.34
CA GLY A 12 -3.64 4.05 1.22
C GLY A 12 -4.24 5.08 2.20
N VAL A 13 -3.71 6.30 2.14
CA VAL A 13 -4.24 7.41 2.93
C VAL A 13 -5.55 7.94 2.35
N GLY A 14 -6.46 8.34 3.22
CA GLY A 14 -7.74 8.94 2.82
C GLY A 14 -8.77 7.94 2.30
N GLU A 15 -8.47 6.65 2.36
CA GLU A 15 -9.32 5.56 1.89
C GLU A 15 -9.49 4.46 2.96
N HIS A 16 -9.97 3.29 2.57
CA HIS A 16 -10.23 2.16 3.46
C HIS A 16 -10.17 0.81 2.73
N ALA A 17 -10.10 -0.29 3.48
CA ALA A 17 -9.97 -1.66 2.96
C ALA A 17 -11.09 -2.07 1.98
N GLY A 18 -12.30 -1.52 2.12
CA GLY A 18 -13.44 -1.84 1.26
C GLY A 18 -13.25 -1.50 -0.23
N ARG A 19 -12.28 -0.64 -0.57
CA ARG A 19 -11.98 -0.28 -1.97
C ARG A 19 -11.17 -1.35 -2.72
N TYR A 20 -10.72 -2.39 -2.02
CA TYR A 20 -9.89 -3.48 -2.58
C TYR A 20 -10.69 -4.75 -2.90
N GLY A 21 -12.03 -4.67 -2.97
CA GLY A 21 -12.90 -5.84 -3.17
C GLY A 21 -12.50 -6.72 -4.36
N ALA A 22 -12.19 -6.14 -5.51
CA ALA A 22 -11.78 -6.89 -6.70
C ALA A 22 -10.43 -7.61 -6.53
N LEU A 23 -9.46 -6.97 -5.87
CA LEU A 23 -8.17 -7.58 -5.54
C LEU A 23 -8.35 -8.72 -4.52
N ILE A 24 -9.12 -8.49 -3.47
CA ILE A 24 -9.40 -9.50 -2.43
C ILE A 24 -10.07 -10.73 -3.06
N GLN A 25 -11.09 -10.53 -3.91
CA GLN A 25 -11.76 -11.64 -4.60
C GLN A 25 -10.80 -12.45 -5.48
N ALA A 26 -9.90 -11.77 -6.21
CA ALA A 26 -8.89 -12.45 -7.02
C ALA A 26 -7.94 -13.30 -6.16
N LEU A 27 -7.44 -12.77 -5.06
CA LEU A 27 -6.56 -13.49 -4.13
C LEU A 27 -7.29 -14.68 -3.47
N VAL A 28 -8.55 -14.50 -3.06
CA VAL A 28 -9.35 -15.58 -2.47
C VAL A 28 -9.63 -16.67 -3.49
N ALA A 29 -9.88 -16.34 -4.75
CA ALA A 29 -10.06 -17.32 -5.83
C ALA A 29 -8.82 -18.20 -6.05
N GLU A 30 -7.62 -17.65 -5.76
CA GLU A 30 -6.34 -18.37 -5.82
C GLU A 30 -5.98 -19.09 -4.49
N GLY A 31 -6.91 -19.16 -3.56
CA GLY A 31 -6.76 -19.92 -2.31
C GLY A 31 -6.05 -19.19 -1.18
N TYR A 32 -5.91 -17.86 -1.24
CA TYR A 32 -5.40 -17.06 -0.13
C TYR A 32 -6.51 -16.67 0.85
N SER A 33 -6.20 -16.65 2.15
CA SER A 33 -6.98 -15.87 3.12
C SER A 33 -6.50 -14.43 3.14
N VAL A 34 -7.42 -13.46 3.16
CA VAL A 34 -7.07 -12.04 3.14
C VAL A 34 -7.57 -11.34 4.39
N TYR A 35 -6.67 -10.72 5.10
CA TYR A 35 -6.91 -9.85 6.24
C TYR A 35 -6.65 -8.40 5.84
N ALA A 36 -7.62 -7.53 6.06
CA ALA A 36 -7.50 -6.11 5.77
C ALA A 36 -8.16 -5.31 6.89
N ASP A 37 -7.41 -4.40 7.51
CA ASP A 37 -7.92 -3.47 8.50
C ASP A 37 -8.24 -2.11 7.84
N ASP A 38 -9.10 -1.34 8.47
CA ASP A 38 -9.13 0.10 8.27
C ASP A 38 -8.15 0.72 9.26
N HIS A 39 -7.09 1.34 8.75
CA HIS A 39 -6.04 1.92 9.59
C HIS A 39 -6.56 3.00 10.54
N ARG A 40 -5.81 3.28 11.61
CA ARG A 40 -6.15 4.36 12.55
C ARG A 40 -6.53 5.64 11.83
N GLY A 41 -7.67 6.20 12.22
CA GLY A 41 -8.23 7.42 11.62
C GLY A 41 -8.94 7.23 10.29
N HIS A 42 -8.94 6.03 9.70
CA HIS A 42 -9.49 5.76 8.37
C HIS A 42 -10.69 4.82 8.42
N GLY A 43 -11.55 4.91 7.41
CA GLY A 43 -12.67 4.01 7.22
C GLY A 43 -13.56 3.87 8.46
N ARG A 44 -14.01 2.66 8.75
CA ARG A 44 -14.85 2.35 9.92
C ARG A 44 -14.11 2.51 11.25
N THR A 45 -12.80 2.20 11.26
CA THR A 45 -11.96 2.43 12.45
C THR A 45 -11.89 3.93 12.76
N GLY A 46 -11.70 4.79 11.76
CA GLY A 46 -11.71 6.24 11.90
C GLY A 46 -13.06 6.77 12.36
N MET A 47 -14.16 6.28 11.79
CA MET A 47 -15.52 6.65 12.26
C MET A 47 -15.72 6.31 13.74
N LYS A 48 -15.33 5.11 14.17
CA LYS A 48 -15.40 4.70 15.57
C LYS A 48 -14.49 5.56 16.45
N GLN A 49 -13.25 5.82 16.02
CA GLN A 49 -12.26 6.63 16.74
C GLN A 49 -12.74 8.07 16.96
N HIS A 50 -13.47 8.62 16.01
CA HIS A 50 -13.93 10.01 16.01
C HIS A 50 -15.41 10.20 16.40
N GLY A 51 -16.06 9.15 16.97
CA GLY A 51 -17.44 9.23 17.45
C GLY A 51 -18.47 9.48 16.34
N GLY A 52 -18.19 8.99 15.11
CA GLY A 52 -19.06 9.14 13.94
C GLY A 52 -18.81 10.43 13.13
N ASP A 53 -17.83 11.26 13.50
CA ASP A 53 -17.52 12.51 12.81
C ASP A 53 -16.64 12.25 11.58
N ALA A 54 -17.25 12.10 10.40
CA ALA A 54 -16.57 11.86 9.12
C ALA A 54 -15.60 13.00 8.73
N SER A 55 -15.80 14.24 9.22
CA SER A 55 -14.91 15.37 8.94
C SER A 55 -13.51 15.20 9.55
N LYS A 56 -13.35 14.22 10.43
CA LYS A 56 -12.08 13.87 11.08
C LYS A 56 -11.39 12.66 10.46
N LEU A 57 -11.99 12.03 9.45
CA LEU A 57 -11.35 10.91 8.74
C LEU A 57 -9.95 11.30 8.24
N GLY A 58 -9.03 10.36 8.34
CA GLY A 58 -7.61 10.52 8.02
C GLY A 58 -6.77 11.02 9.20
N ARG A 59 -7.34 11.58 10.25
CA ARG A 59 -6.59 12.02 11.44
C ARG A 59 -6.24 10.84 12.33
N LEU A 60 -4.95 10.57 12.49
CA LEU A 60 -4.45 9.36 13.19
C LEU A 60 -4.70 9.35 14.70
N GLY A 61 -4.96 10.51 15.30
CA GLY A 61 -5.13 10.65 16.75
C GLY A 61 -3.82 10.57 17.54
N PRO A 62 -3.91 10.37 18.87
CA PRO A 62 -2.73 10.33 19.74
C PRO A 62 -1.69 9.29 19.28
N GLY A 63 -0.41 9.66 19.32
CA GLY A 63 0.71 8.83 18.85
C GLY A 63 0.95 8.86 17.33
N GLY A 64 0.00 9.36 16.54
CA GLY A 64 0.15 9.63 15.11
C GLY A 64 0.70 8.43 14.32
N MET A 65 1.65 8.69 13.41
CA MET A 65 2.27 7.69 12.53
C MET A 65 2.85 6.50 13.30
N ARG A 66 3.56 6.75 14.38
CA ARG A 66 4.16 5.67 15.20
C ARG A 66 3.11 4.73 15.77
N ALA A 67 1.99 5.27 16.28
CA ALA A 67 0.90 4.44 16.80
C ALA A 67 0.16 3.69 15.67
N THR A 68 0.15 4.22 14.45
CA THR A 68 -0.41 3.52 13.29
C THR A 68 0.47 2.34 12.87
N VAL A 69 1.79 2.53 12.79
CA VAL A 69 2.73 1.42 12.51
C VAL A 69 2.62 0.34 13.59
N ALA A 70 2.58 0.72 14.88
CA ALA A 70 2.42 -0.21 15.98
C ALA A 70 1.09 -0.99 15.91
N ALA A 71 -0.02 -0.33 15.54
CA ALA A 71 -1.31 -1.01 15.37
C ALA A 71 -1.28 -2.00 14.21
N LEU A 72 -0.63 -1.63 13.09
CA LEU A 72 -0.47 -2.53 11.95
C LEU A 72 0.44 -3.71 12.29
N TRP A 73 1.46 -3.51 13.12
CA TRP A 73 2.28 -4.59 13.66
C TRP A 73 1.47 -5.53 14.54
N GLN A 74 0.67 -5.03 15.48
CA GLN A 74 -0.24 -5.85 16.30
C GLN A 74 -1.19 -6.67 15.43
N PHE A 75 -1.65 -6.11 14.30
CA PHE A 75 -2.48 -6.85 13.34
C PHE A 75 -1.68 -7.98 12.66
N THR A 76 -0.42 -7.74 12.34
CA THR A 76 0.49 -8.79 11.83
C THR A 76 0.66 -9.93 12.85
N GLU A 77 0.88 -9.59 14.13
CA GLU A 77 1.02 -10.58 15.21
C GLU A 77 -0.27 -11.41 15.36
N LEU A 78 -1.44 -10.76 15.37
CA LEU A 78 -2.73 -11.45 15.40
C LEU A 78 -2.88 -12.44 14.24
N ILE A 79 -2.57 -12.00 13.01
CA ILE A 79 -2.65 -12.85 11.82
C ILE A 79 -1.70 -14.06 11.95
N ARG A 80 -0.49 -13.85 12.45
CA ARG A 80 0.49 -14.92 12.68
C ARG A 80 0.01 -15.91 13.74
N ASP A 81 -0.57 -15.43 14.82
CA ASP A 81 -1.09 -16.28 15.91
C ASP A 81 -2.26 -17.14 15.41
N GLU A 82 -3.13 -16.59 14.59
CA GLU A 82 -4.24 -17.33 13.97
C GLU A 82 -3.80 -18.31 12.87
N ASN A 83 -2.63 -18.05 12.23
CA ASN A 83 -2.15 -18.78 11.05
C ASN A 83 -0.65 -19.17 11.19
N PRO A 84 -0.22 -19.87 12.23
CA PRO A 84 1.20 -20.03 12.60
C PRO A 84 2.04 -20.78 11.54
N ASN A 85 1.41 -21.58 10.68
CA ASN A 85 2.09 -22.44 9.71
C ASN A 85 1.84 -22.02 8.25
N LEU A 86 1.25 -20.85 8.04
CA LEU A 86 0.97 -20.34 6.72
C LEU A 86 1.97 -19.25 6.31
N PRO A 87 2.40 -19.21 5.03
CA PRO A 87 3.12 -18.06 4.51
C PRO A 87 2.30 -16.79 4.68
N LEU A 88 2.92 -15.70 5.17
CA LEU A 88 2.30 -14.39 5.29
C LEU A 88 2.87 -13.42 4.26
N ILE A 89 2.00 -12.91 3.42
CA ILE A 89 2.29 -11.93 2.39
C ILE A 89 1.78 -10.56 2.86
N LEU A 90 2.64 -9.55 2.88
CA LEU A 90 2.24 -8.16 3.15
C LEU A 90 2.06 -7.42 1.84
N ILE A 91 0.85 -6.95 1.56
CA ILE A 91 0.55 -6.10 0.38
C ILE A 91 0.19 -4.71 0.88
N GLY A 92 0.97 -3.70 0.51
CA GLY A 92 0.68 -2.31 0.83
C GLY A 92 0.48 -1.44 -0.40
N HIS A 93 -0.51 -0.55 -0.38
CA HIS A 93 -0.74 0.44 -1.42
C HIS A 93 -0.51 1.84 -0.90
N SER A 94 0.16 2.69 -1.70
CA SER A 94 0.35 4.11 -1.40
C SER A 94 0.96 4.33 -0.01
N TRP A 95 0.33 5.09 0.86
CA TRP A 95 0.73 5.23 2.26
C TRP A 95 0.85 3.88 2.98
N GLY A 96 -0.06 2.92 2.74
CA GLY A 96 0.05 1.56 3.25
C GLY A 96 1.34 0.87 2.80
N SER A 97 1.83 1.15 1.58
CA SER A 97 3.13 0.65 1.13
C SER A 97 4.31 1.27 1.90
N PHE A 98 4.18 2.53 2.33
CA PHE A 98 5.19 3.18 3.18
C PHE A 98 5.22 2.57 4.59
N LEU A 99 4.04 2.27 5.16
CA LEU A 99 3.92 1.54 6.42
C LEU A 99 4.52 0.12 6.28
N SER A 100 4.25 -0.56 5.15
CA SER A 100 4.82 -1.88 4.85
C SER A 100 6.35 -1.85 4.74
N GLN A 101 6.93 -0.80 4.15
CA GLN A 101 8.39 -0.61 4.15
C GLN A 101 8.96 -0.42 5.58
N MET A 102 8.20 0.24 6.48
CA MET A 102 8.61 0.39 7.88
C MET A 102 8.56 -0.95 8.60
N LEU A 103 7.49 -1.71 8.44
CA LEU A 103 7.34 -3.04 9.02
C LEU A 103 8.40 -4.01 8.51
N LEU A 104 8.69 -4.03 7.20
CA LEU A 104 9.75 -4.86 6.63
C LEU A 104 11.13 -4.50 7.20
N ASN A 105 11.39 -3.22 7.46
CA ASN A 105 12.63 -2.78 8.07
C ASN A 105 12.80 -3.26 9.54
N GLU A 106 11.70 -3.33 10.28
CA GLU A 106 11.69 -3.65 11.72
C GLU A 106 11.53 -5.16 11.96
N HIS A 107 10.69 -5.82 11.15
CA HIS A 107 10.24 -7.20 11.35
C HIS A 107 10.33 -8.05 10.07
N PRO A 108 11.50 -8.16 9.42
CA PRO A 108 11.63 -8.91 8.17
C PRO A 108 11.27 -10.39 8.32
N GLU A 109 11.46 -10.95 9.53
CA GLU A 109 11.16 -12.34 9.86
C GLU A 109 9.66 -12.66 9.79
N ALA A 110 8.82 -11.65 9.89
CA ALA A 110 7.36 -11.84 9.92
C ALA A 110 6.75 -12.13 8.54
N TYR A 111 7.45 -11.84 7.44
CA TYR A 111 6.86 -11.89 6.10
C TYR A 111 7.61 -12.84 5.18
N ASP A 112 6.87 -13.62 4.42
CA ASP A 112 7.40 -14.55 3.42
C ASP A 112 7.44 -13.92 2.02
N ALA A 113 6.71 -12.83 1.80
CA ALA A 113 6.79 -11.96 0.63
C ALA A 113 6.21 -10.57 0.97
N VAL A 114 6.69 -9.54 0.27
CA VAL A 114 6.16 -8.16 0.40
C VAL A 114 5.86 -7.58 -0.97
N VAL A 115 4.68 -6.98 -1.12
CA VAL A 115 4.23 -6.30 -2.33
C VAL A 115 3.97 -4.82 -2.03
N LEU A 116 4.59 -3.95 -2.78
CA LEU A 116 4.53 -2.50 -2.62
C LEU A 116 3.91 -1.88 -3.88
N SER A 117 2.65 -1.48 -3.80
CA SER A 117 1.89 -0.89 -4.89
C SER A 117 1.79 0.63 -4.75
N GLY A 118 1.86 1.37 -5.86
CA GLY A 118 1.76 2.84 -5.84
C GLY A 118 2.77 3.46 -4.88
N THR A 119 3.99 2.97 -4.87
CA THR A 119 5.01 3.21 -3.85
C THR A 119 6.13 4.14 -4.34
N ALA A 120 6.99 4.54 -3.42
CA ALA A 120 8.18 5.34 -3.70
C ALA A 120 9.30 5.03 -2.72
N LEU A 121 10.54 5.34 -3.09
CA LEU A 121 11.62 5.47 -2.11
C LEU A 121 11.31 6.66 -1.20
N ARG A 122 11.14 6.42 0.09
CA ARG A 122 10.75 7.41 1.10
C ARG A 122 11.92 8.37 1.45
N TRP A 123 12.42 9.06 0.43
CA TRP A 123 13.57 9.95 0.56
C TRP A 123 13.33 11.27 -0.18
N PRO A 124 13.84 12.41 0.33
CA PRO A 124 13.72 13.70 -0.34
C PRO A 124 14.15 13.63 -1.81
N GLY A 125 13.34 14.19 -2.70
CA GLY A 125 13.55 14.17 -4.15
C GLY A 125 13.20 12.83 -4.84
N SER A 126 12.64 11.86 -4.10
CA SER A 126 12.13 10.60 -4.66
C SER A 126 10.63 10.42 -4.47
N MET A 127 10.00 11.22 -3.63
CA MET A 127 8.55 11.33 -3.47
C MET A 127 8.11 12.74 -3.86
N ASN A 128 6.95 12.85 -4.49
CA ASN A 128 6.31 14.13 -4.72
C ASN A 128 5.67 14.64 -3.42
N ALA A 129 6.05 15.82 -3.00
CA ALA A 129 5.49 16.51 -1.83
C ALA A 129 4.49 17.61 -2.23
N GLY A 130 4.25 17.80 -3.53
CA GLY A 130 3.37 18.81 -4.08
C GLY A 130 1.99 18.27 -4.43
N ASP A 131 1.35 18.94 -5.38
CA ASP A 131 0.05 18.54 -5.88
C ASP A 131 0.16 17.33 -6.82
N LEU A 132 -0.41 16.21 -6.38
CA LEU A 132 -0.39 14.96 -7.15
C LEU A 132 -1.22 15.04 -8.42
N ASN A 133 -2.22 15.94 -8.48
CA ASN A 133 -3.09 16.11 -9.64
C ASN A 133 -2.56 17.16 -10.64
N ALA A 134 -1.40 17.77 -10.38
CA ALA A 134 -0.87 18.86 -11.21
C ALA A 134 -0.83 18.58 -12.74
N PRO A 135 -0.49 17.35 -13.22
CA PRO A 135 -0.48 17.05 -14.66
C PRO A 135 -1.87 17.08 -15.32
N TRP A 136 -2.93 16.90 -14.54
CA TRP A 136 -4.31 16.79 -15.04
C TRP A 136 -5.21 17.98 -14.65
N LYS A 137 -4.63 19.09 -14.22
CA LYS A 137 -5.40 20.29 -13.91
C LYS A 137 -6.05 20.87 -15.15
N GLY A 138 -7.35 21.14 -15.04
CA GLY A 138 -8.16 21.76 -16.07
C GLY A 138 -9.47 22.28 -15.49
N LYS A 139 -10.28 22.94 -16.33
CA LYS A 139 -11.54 23.57 -15.91
C LYS A 139 -12.53 22.56 -15.30
N ASP A 140 -12.50 21.32 -15.81
CA ASP A 140 -13.43 20.25 -15.41
C ASP A 140 -12.72 19.15 -14.59
N SER A 141 -11.52 19.45 -14.05
CA SER A 141 -10.77 18.49 -13.23
C SER A 141 -11.47 18.19 -11.93
N SER A 142 -11.57 16.91 -11.61
CA SER A 142 -12.12 16.43 -10.34
C SER A 142 -11.16 16.65 -9.16
N GLY A 143 -9.85 16.80 -9.42
CA GLY A 143 -8.78 16.83 -8.44
C GLY A 143 -8.26 15.44 -8.06
N LEU A 144 -8.84 14.38 -8.61
CA LEU A 144 -8.52 12.98 -8.32
C LEU A 144 -8.10 12.17 -9.55
N GLU A 145 -7.84 12.83 -10.68
CA GLU A 145 -7.38 12.17 -11.90
C GLU A 145 -6.07 11.40 -11.68
N TRP A 146 -5.26 11.84 -10.74
CA TRP A 146 -4.01 11.16 -10.39
C TRP A 146 -4.20 9.73 -9.85
N LEU A 147 -5.40 9.37 -9.38
CA LEU A 147 -5.69 8.03 -8.87
C LEU A 147 -5.70 6.98 -9.99
N SER A 148 -6.45 7.23 -11.06
CA SER A 148 -6.65 6.29 -12.16
C SER A 148 -7.06 7.02 -13.44
N ARG A 149 -6.83 6.37 -14.60
CA ARG A 149 -7.40 6.79 -15.88
C ARG A 149 -8.91 6.57 -15.96
N ASP A 150 -9.43 5.62 -15.16
CA ASP A 150 -10.88 5.37 -15.08
C ASP A 150 -11.56 6.48 -14.25
N PRO A 151 -12.41 7.32 -14.86
CA PRO A 151 -13.10 8.39 -14.13
C PRO A 151 -14.08 7.87 -13.08
N ALA A 152 -14.52 6.61 -13.19
CA ALA A 152 -15.37 5.99 -12.18
C ALA A 152 -14.65 5.85 -10.84
N VAL A 153 -13.32 5.71 -10.83
CA VAL A 153 -12.51 5.63 -9.61
C VAL A 153 -12.55 6.95 -8.85
N ALA A 154 -12.32 8.08 -9.52
CA ALA A 154 -12.43 9.40 -8.91
C ALA A 154 -13.85 9.67 -8.37
N LYS A 155 -14.87 9.27 -9.16
CA LYS A 155 -16.28 9.40 -8.74
C LYS A 155 -16.57 8.54 -7.51
N SER A 156 -16.20 7.27 -7.52
CA SER A 156 -16.45 6.37 -6.39
C SER A 156 -15.72 6.82 -5.12
N PHE A 157 -14.51 7.39 -5.27
CA PHE A 157 -13.78 7.96 -4.14
C PHE A 157 -14.54 9.14 -3.51
N LYS A 158 -15.08 10.05 -4.32
CA LYS A 158 -15.84 11.21 -3.85
C LYS A 158 -17.18 10.86 -3.21
N ASP A 159 -17.84 9.85 -3.76
CA ASP A 159 -19.18 9.44 -3.31
C ASP A 159 -19.12 8.55 -2.04
N ASP A 160 -17.96 8.02 -1.69
CA ASP A 160 -17.80 7.15 -0.54
C ASP A 160 -17.65 7.97 0.76
N PRO A 161 -18.57 7.81 1.72
CA PRO A 161 -18.53 8.57 2.98
C PRO A 161 -17.36 8.20 3.90
N LEU A 162 -16.62 7.13 3.60
CA LEU A 162 -15.46 6.66 4.37
C LEU A 162 -14.13 7.10 3.81
N THR A 163 -14.13 7.87 2.71
CA THR A 163 -12.92 8.48 2.12
C THR A 163 -12.76 9.94 2.52
N THR A 164 -11.59 10.49 2.32
CA THR A 164 -11.32 11.91 2.51
C THR A 164 -10.24 12.43 1.57
N GLU A 165 -10.51 13.57 0.94
CA GLU A 165 -9.55 14.31 0.10
C GLU A 165 -8.67 15.27 0.92
N THR A 166 -8.72 15.20 2.25
CA THR A 166 -7.97 16.11 3.12
C THR A 166 -6.47 15.96 2.88
N PRO A 167 -5.74 17.04 2.53
CA PRO A 167 -4.31 16.99 2.27
C PRO A 167 -3.49 16.42 3.42
N LEU A 168 -2.45 15.64 3.10
CA LEU A 168 -1.58 14.95 4.06
C LEU A 168 -1.04 15.86 5.17
N LEU A 169 -0.65 17.09 4.85
CA LEU A 169 -0.18 18.05 5.84
C LEU A 169 -1.23 18.44 6.88
N LYS A 170 -2.51 18.45 6.47
CA LYS A 170 -3.62 18.67 7.41
C LYS A 170 -3.94 17.44 8.24
N LEU A 171 -3.76 16.24 7.67
CA LEU A 171 -4.04 14.98 8.36
C LEU A 171 -2.98 14.64 9.40
N PHE A 172 -1.70 14.80 9.06
CA PHE A 172 -0.58 14.29 9.84
C PHE A 172 0.27 15.38 10.50
N GLY A 173 0.07 16.64 10.11
CA GLY A 173 0.83 17.80 10.61
C GLY A 173 2.04 18.15 9.75
N VAL A 174 2.65 19.30 10.05
CA VAL A 174 3.76 19.88 9.26
C VAL A 174 5.07 19.08 9.33
N ASP A 175 5.22 18.21 10.30
CA ASP A 175 6.35 17.28 10.45
C ASP A 175 6.17 15.95 9.69
N THR A 176 5.07 15.80 8.95
CA THR A 176 4.75 14.61 8.13
C THR A 176 5.88 14.19 7.20
N PRO A 177 6.52 15.09 6.42
CA PRO A 177 7.61 14.70 5.54
C PRO A 177 8.75 13.99 6.29
N ALA A 178 9.12 14.50 7.48
CA ALA A 178 10.17 13.87 8.30
C ALA A 178 9.74 12.49 8.82
N LYS A 179 8.46 12.32 9.19
CA LYS A 179 7.91 11.04 9.67
C LYS A 179 7.77 9.99 8.56
N LEU A 180 7.53 10.42 7.32
CA LEU A 180 7.45 9.54 6.16
C LEU A 180 8.83 9.20 5.60
N CYS A 181 9.85 10.06 5.79
CA CYS A 181 11.18 9.80 5.29
C CYS A 181 11.80 8.56 5.93
N GLY A 182 12.53 7.80 5.12
CA GLY A 182 13.25 6.60 5.54
C GLY A 182 13.86 5.89 4.35
N ARG A 183 14.71 4.93 4.61
CA ARG A 183 15.35 4.09 3.60
C ARG A 183 15.19 2.63 3.97
N PRO A 184 15.29 1.71 3.02
CA PRO A 184 15.49 0.30 3.32
C PRO A 184 16.63 0.12 4.32
N ARG A 185 16.40 -0.70 5.35
CA ARG A 185 17.38 -0.97 6.41
C ARG A 185 18.63 -1.62 5.81
N GLN A 186 19.78 -1.23 6.32
CA GLN A 186 21.03 -1.86 5.93
C GLN A 186 21.10 -3.29 6.49
N GLN A 187 21.40 -4.26 5.61
CA GLN A 187 21.48 -5.69 5.96
C GLN A 187 20.21 -6.15 6.72
N LEU A 188 19.16 -6.43 5.96
CA LEU A 188 17.86 -6.81 6.52
C LEU A 188 17.91 -8.09 7.39
N GLY A 189 18.89 -8.96 7.13
CA GLY A 189 19.12 -10.19 7.89
C GLY A 189 18.28 -11.38 7.42
N ARG A 190 17.31 -11.15 6.56
CA ARG A 190 16.51 -12.17 5.86
C ARG A 190 16.31 -11.72 4.42
N ASP A 191 16.45 -12.65 3.49
CA ASP A 191 16.16 -12.41 2.08
C ASP A 191 14.66 -12.61 1.84
N VAL A 192 13.90 -11.52 1.89
CA VAL A 192 12.45 -11.51 1.69
C VAL A 192 12.16 -11.09 0.25
N PRO A 193 11.44 -11.89 -0.54
CA PRO A 193 11.00 -11.49 -1.87
C PRO A 193 10.17 -10.20 -1.84
N VAL A 194 10.55 -9.22 -2.66
CA VAL A 194 9.85 -7.92 -2.75
C VAL A 194 9.40 -7.68 -4.19
N LEU A 195 8.10 -7.43 -4.35
CA LEU A 195 7.50 -6.96 -5.60
C LEU A 195 7.15 -5.48 -5.48
N ILE A 196 7.62 -4.66 -6.41
CA ILE A 196 7.29 -3.24 -6.53
C ILE A 196 6.46 -3.07 -7.80
N MET A 197 5.23 -2.56 -7.66
CA MET A 197 4.26 -2.39 -8.73
C MET A 197 3.79 -0.94 -8.80
N VAL A 198 4.08 -0.22 -9.87
CA VAL A 198 3.68 1.19 -10.01
C VAL A 198 3.24 1.52 -11.44
N GLY A 199 2.33 2.48 -11.55
CA GLY A 199 2.03 3.10 -12.83
C GLY A 199 3.20 3.98 -13.29
N ARG A 200 3.43 4.06 -14.62
CA ARG A 200 4.43 4.99 -15.18
C ARG A 200 4.08 6.44 -14.83
N ASP A 201 2.79 6.77 -14.87
CA ASP A 201 2.27 8.12 -14.64
C ASP A 201 1.86 8.34 -13.17
N ASP A 202 2.26 7.46 -12.26
CA ASP A 202 2.06 7.65 -10.82
C ASP A 202 2.86 8.86 -10.32
N THR A 203 2.14 9.91 -9.93
CA THR A 203 2.72 11.18 -9.48
C THR A 203 3.27 11.14 -8.05
N VAL A 204 3.04 10.08 -7.27
CA VAL A 204 3.64 9.92 -5.92
C VAL A 204 5.14 9.66 -6.02
N GLY A 205 5.56 8.79 -6.92
CA GLY A 205 6.97 8.47 -7.14
C GLY A 205 7.29 8.00 -8.54
N GLY A 206 6.37 7.31 -9.18
CA GLY A 206 6.49 6.79 -10.54
C GLY A 206 7.64 5.80 -10.73
N ALA A 207 7.95 5.51 -11.97
CA ALA A 207 8.94 4.50 -12.35
C ALA A 207 10.34 4.79 -11.79
N LEU A 208 10.78 6.05 -11.81
CA LEU A 208 12.11 6.42 -11.34
C LEU A 208 12.29 6.12 -9.84
N SER A 209 11.30 6.47 -9.03
CA SER A 209 11.35 6.21 -7.59
C SER A 209 11.26 4.73 -7.27
N ALA A 210 10.43 3.98 -8.01
CA ALA A 210 10.34 2.52 -7.89
C ALA A 210 11.68 1.84 -8.17
N HIS A 211 12.39 2.22 -9.24
CA HIS A 211 13.72 1.70 -9.53
C HIS A 211 14.74 2.05 -8.44
N LYS A 212 14.73 3.29 -7.93
CA LYS A 212 15.59 3.69 -6.80
C LYS A 212 15.29 2.87 -5.52
N LEU A 213 14.02 2.58 -5.25
CA LEU A 213 13.62 1.74 -4.13
C LEU A 213 14.12 0.30 -4.30
N ALA A 214 13.93 -0.29 -5.49
CA ALA A 214 14.44 -1.62 -5.81
C ALA A 214 15.96 -1.71 -5.66
N GLN A 215 16.68 -0.71 -6.18
CA GLN A 215 18.12 -0.62 -6.02
C GLN A 215 18.54 -0.54 -4.54
N ALA A 216 17.81 0.27 -3.75
CA ALA A 216 18.09 0.39 -2.32
C ALA A 216 17.87 -0.93 -1.56
N TYR A 217 16.84 -1.70 -1.91
CA TYR A 217 16.64 -3.03 -1.33
C TYR A 217 17.76 -4.00 -1.70
N ARG A 218 18.25 -3.99 -2.93
CA ARG A 218 19.38 -4.83 -3.34
C ARG A 218 20.69 -4.41 -2.66
N ASP A 219 21.07 -3.14 -2.78
CA ASP A 219 22.40 -2.66 -2.38
C ASP A 219 22.53 -2.46 -0.87
N ARG A 220 21.48 -2.00 -0.21
CA ARG A 220 21.53 -1.71 1.24
C ARG A 220 21.03 -2.88 2.08
N SER A 221 19.91 -3.47 1.69
CA SER A 221 19.27 -4.53 2.48
C SER A 221 19.80 -5.91 2.16
N GLY A 222 20.48 -6.08 1.02
CA GLY A 222 21.04 -7.35 0.57
C GLY A 222 20.00 -8.33 0.05
N LEU A 223 18.83 -7.82 -0.41
CA LEU A 223 17.79 -8.68 -0.98
C LEU A 223 18.18 -9.12 -2.39
N THR A 224 18.05 -10.42 -2.67
CA THR A 224 18.36 -10.99 -3.98
C THR A 224 17.13 -11.08 -4.89
N ASP A 225 15.93 -11.24 -4.32
CA ASP A 225 14.68 -11.35 -5.06
C ASP A 225 13.86 -10.05 -4.96
N VAL A 226 14.19 -9.08 -5.81
CA VAL A 226 13.46 -7.81 -5.93
C VAL A 226 12.98 -7.62 -7.36
N THR A 227 11.68 -7.72 -7.56
CA THR A 227 11.01 -7.53 -8.86
C THR A 227 10.39 -6.13 -8.95
N THR A 228 10.46 -5.50 -10.11
CA THR A 228 9.81 -4.21 -10.37
C THR A 228 8.97 -4.31 -11.63
N LEU A 229 7.68 -4.03 -11.52
CA LEU A 229 6.74 -3.97 -12.63
C LEU A 229 6.24 -2.53 -12.80
N ILE A 230 6.43 -1.99 -14.00
CA ILE A 230 6.00 -0.64 -14.38
C ILE A 230 4.89 -0.78 -15.40
N TYR A 231 3.69 -0.29 -15.07
CA TYR A 231 2.53 -0.35 -15.97
C TYR A 231 2.49 0.89 -16.86
N PRO A 232 2.64 0.72 -18.18
CA PRO A 232 2.50 1.82 -19.13
C PRO A 232 1.13 2.48 -18.98
N ASP A 233 1.11 3.82 -19.06
CA ASP A 233 -0.10 4.65 -19.00
C ASP A 233 -0.91 4.56 -17.68
N ALA A 234 -0.60 3.63 -16.76
CA ALA A 234 -1.26 3.53 -15.47
C ALA A 234 -0.82 4.65 -14.53
N ARG A 235 -1.78 5.11 -13.71
CA ARG A 235 -1.58 6.10 -12.66
C ARG A 235 -1.36 5.41 -11.31
N HIS A 236 -1.82 6.01 -10.22
CA HIS A 236 -1.49 5.59 -8.87
C HIS A 236 -2.15 4.28 -8.42
N GLU A 237 -3.47 4.16 -8.61
CA GLU A 237 -4.24 3.00 -8.15
C GLU A 237 -4.26 1.88 -9.21
N ILE A 238 -3.13 1.22 -9.43
CA ILE A 238 -2.97 0.19 -10.48
C ILE A 238 -3.96 -0.96 -10.37
N PHE A 239 -4.47 -1.28 -9.18
CA PHE A 239 -5.50 -2.31 -8.97
C PHE A 239 -6.92 -1.82 -9.27
N ASN A 240 -7.10 -0.53 -9.55
CA ASN A 240 -8.34 0.13 -9.95
C ASN A 240 -8.22 0.79 -11.34
N GLU A 241 -7.17 0.50 -12.08
CA GLU A 241 -6.96 1.00 -13.44
C GLU A 241 -7.83 0.27 -14.48
N LEU A 242 -7.90 0.82 -15.69
CA LEU A 242 -8.61 0.18 -16.80
C LEU A 242 -8.10 -1.25 -17.06
N ASP A 243 -6.80 -1.48 -16.88
CA ASP A 243 -6.13 -2.76 -17.09
C ASP A 243 -5.94 -3.57 -15.78
N GLN A 244 -6.72 -3.28 -14.75
CA GLN A 244 -6.59 -3.89 -13.41
C GLN A 244 -6.59 -5.42 -13.41
N ALA A 245 -7.24 -6.07 -14.39
CA ALA A 245 -7.25 -7.53 -14.49
C ALA A 245 -5.85 -8.09 -14.80
N ALA A 246 -5.12 -7.46 -15.72
CA ALA A 246 -3.73 -7.82 -16.03
C ALA A 246 -2.82 -7.56 -14.83
N THR A 247 -2.99 -6.43 -14.16
CA THR A 247 -2.22 -6.11 -12.93
C THR A 247 -2.41 -7.15 -11.82
N ARG A 248 -3.64 -7.63 -11.61
CA ARG A 248 -3.92 -8.72 -10.66
C ARG A 248 -3.32 -10.05 -11.11
N ALA A 249 -3.38 -10.37 -12.41
CA ALA A 249 -2.78 -11.59 -12.95
C ALA A 249 -1.25 -11.60 -12.77
N ASP A 250 -0.57 -10.48 -12.99
CA ASP A 250 0.87 -10.35 -12.75
C ASP A 250 1.24 -10.55 -11.27
N LEU A 251 0.45 -9.98 -10.35
CA LEU A 251 0.62 -10.20 -8.92
C LEU A 251 0.48 -11.69 -8.56
N ILE A 252 -0.57 -12.34 -9.05
CA ILE A 252 -0.85 -13.77 -8.80
C ILE A 252 0.29 -14.61 -9.36
N ALA A 253 0.71 -14.39 -10.61
CA ALA A 253 1.82 -15.11 -11.21
C ALA A 253 3.14 -14.93 -10.43
N TRP A 254 3.39 -13.74 -9.90
CA TRP A 254 4.57 -13.50 -9.07
C TRP A 254 4.49 -14.23 -7.72
N LEU A 255 3.31 -14.29 -7.11
CA LEU A 255 3.06 -15.04 -5.87
C LEU A 255 3.16 -16.54 -6.11
N ASP A 256 2.61 -17.06 -7.21
CA ASP A 256 2.62 -18.49 -7.56
C ASP A 256 4.05 -19.05 -7.69
N ALA A 257 4.96 -18.24 -8.20
CA ALA A 257 6.36 -18.62 -8.32
C ALA A 257 7.09 -18.73 -6.96
N ARG A 258 6.51 -18.18 -5.86
CA ARG A 258 7.17 -18.07 -4.54
C ARG A 258 6.41 -18.75 -3.41
N ILE A 259 5.11 -18.80 -3.52
CA ILE A 259 4.20 -19.40 -2.53
C ILE A 259 3.53 -20.59 -3.19
N PRO A 260 4.13 -21.80 -3.11
CA PRO A 260 3.61 -22.97 -3.81
C PRO A 260 2.22 -23.32 -3.30
N SER A 261 1.38 -23.83 -4.21
CA SER A 261 0.13 -24.47 -3.83
C SER A 261 0.41 -25.65 -2.89
N ARG A 262 -0.37 -25.78 -1.84
CA ARG A 262 -0.33 -27.01 -1.03
C ARG A 262 -0.93 -28.14 -1.86
N ALA A 263 -0.16 -29.21 -2.02
CA ALA A 263 -0.59 -30.44 -2.68
C ALA A 263 -1.71 -31.12 -1.89
#